data_858cf0d89944275b0092aaf8e76efe18
#
_entry.id   858cf0d89944275b0092aaf8e76efe18
#
_cell.length_a   1.000
_cell.length_b   1.000
_cell.length_c   1.000
_cell.angle_alpha   90.00
_cell.angle_beta   90.00
_cell.angle_gamma   90.00
#
_symmetry.space_group_name_H-M   'P 1'
#
loop_
_entity.id
_entity.type
_entity.pdbx_description
1 polymer ?
#
loop_
_entity_poly.entity_id
_entity_poly.type
_entity_poly.pdbx_seq_one_letter_code
_entity_poly.pdbx_strand_id
1 'polypeptide(L)'
;MPKIITVGEVLVEIMGKSKNQTFRETGEFTGPFPSGAPAIFIDQAAKMGGETGMISVIGNDDFGQINKLRLEKDGVDTSQILISKDKTTAIAFVVYKDSGDRDFIFTIKDSALIELDYSKINKDYFKNCEYFHIMGCSIFNDNMIEIFSNLIPFLKSKGIKISFDPNFRKEFMENPKIKTLIMNILENADIFLPGEQELLDLTGLTSEEDAIKDLQSKGVEIIVVKRGSRGATLYNNGQRNDIEAV
;
A
#
# COMPACT_ATOMS: atom_id res chain seq x y z
N MET A 1 -20.38 -4.25 -6.62
CA MET A 1 -19.55 -3.11 -6.16
C MET A 1 -18.66 -3.62 -5.04
N PRO A 2 -17.38 -3.27 -5.02
CA PRO A 2 -16.42 -3.83 -4.08
C PRO A 2 -16.71 -3.43 -2.63
N LYS A 3 -16.36 -4.33 -1.71
CA LYS A 3 -16.42 -4.11 -0.26
C LYS A 3 -15.08 -3.68 0.32
N ILE A 4 -13.99 -4.04 -0.35
CA ILE A 4 -12.61 -3.67 0.01
C ILE A 4 -12.04 -2.87 -1.15
N ILE A 5 -11.63 -1.63 -0.90
CA ILE A 5 -11.09 -0.74 -1.93
C ILE A 5 -9.72 -0.23 -1.48
N THR A 6 -8.82 -0.06 -2.44
CA THR A 6 -7.55 0.64 -2.23
C THR A 6 -7.28 1.63 -3.36
N VAL A 7 -6.44 2.64 -3.05
CA VAL A 7 -5.94 3.64 -4.01
C VAL A 7 -4.41 3.61 -3.95
N GLY A 8 -3.77 3.56 -5.11
CA GLY A 8 -2.30 3.66 -5.13
C GLY A 8 -1.69 3.15 -6.41
N GLU A 9 -0.41 2.83 -6.32
CA GLU A 9 0.40 2.42 -7.46
C GLU A 9 0.07 1.02 -7.96
N VAL A 10 0.02 0.94 -9.28
CA VAL A 10 0.13 -0.27 -10.07
C VAL A 10 1.41 -0.13 -10.90
N LEU A 11 2.34 -1.05 -10.74
CA LEU A 11 3.63 -0.98 -11.41
C LEU A 11 4.13 -2.38 -11.80
N VAL A 12 5.20 -2.45 -12.57
CA VAL A 12 5.93 -3.70 -12.77
C VAL A 12 7.24 -3.67 -12.03
N GLU A 13 7.65 -4.84 -11.50
CA GLU A 13 9.00 -5.05 -10.99
C GLU A 13 9.89 -5.71 -12.04
N ILE A 14 11.11 -5.20 -12.16
CA ILE A 14 12.19 -5.78 -12.94
C ILE A 14 13.32 -6.08 -11.97
N MET A 15 13.58 -7.37 -11.75
CA MET A 15 14.44 -7.86 -10.66
C MET A 15 15.81 -8.28 -11.19
N GLY A 16 16.88 -7.85 -10.49
CA GLY A 16 18.21 -8.36 -10.73
C GLY A 16 18.29 -9.87 -10.49
N LYS A 17 18.87 -10.62 -11.43
CA LYS A 17 18.99 -12.08 -11.32
C LYS A 17 19.97 -12.53 -10.26
N SER A 18 21.06 -11.77 -10.07
CA SER A 18 22.11 -12.12 -9.13
C SER A 18 21.96 -11.34 -7.83
N LYS A 19 22.16 -12.00 -6.71
CA LYS A 19 22.30 -11.32 -5.42
C LYS A 19 23.53 -10.43 -5.42
N ASN A 20 23.46 -9.33 -4.68
CA ASN A 20 24.48 -8.29 -4.60
C ASN A 20 24.81 -7.58 -5.94
N GLN A 21 24.02 -7.83 -7.00
CA GLN A 21 24.09 -7.03 -8.22
C GLN A 21 23.81 -5.56 -7.89
N THR A 22 24.46 -4.65 -8.57
CA THR A 22 24.23 -3.20 -8.42
C THR A 22 23.61 -2.59 -9.68
N PHE A 23 23.05 -1.38 -9.57
CA PHE A 23 22.59 -0.64 -10.74
C PHE A 23 23.71 0.18 -11.42
N ARG A 24 24.95 0.08 -10.91
CA ARG A 24 26.11 0.84 -11.40
C ARG A 24 26.98 0.08 -12.41
N GLU A 25 26.58 -1.13 -12.72
CA GLU A 25 27.27 -2.00 -13.65
C GLU A 25 26.28 -2.80 -14.52
N THR A 26 26.75 -3.35 -15.62
CA THR A 26 25.93 -4.19 -16.48
C THR A 26 25.57 -5.48 -15.76
N GLY A 27 24.30 -5.85 -15.79
CA GLY A 27 23.82 -7.07 -15.17
C GLY A 27 22.57 -7.62 -15.85
N GLU A 28 22.18 -8.84 -15.47
CA GLU A 28 20.96 -9.46 -15.97
C GLU A 28 19.78 -9.16 -15.08
N PHE A 29 18.62 -8.93 -15.70
CA PHE A 29 17.35 -8.70 -15.03
C PHE A 29 16.29 -9.69 -15.53
N THR A 30 15.27 -9.93 -14.71
CA THR A 30 14.10 -10.74 -15.03
C THR A 30 12.83 -9.97 -14.71
N GLY A 31 11.77 -10.25 -15.45
CA GLY A 31 10.48 -9.53 -15.39
C GLY A 31 9.96 -9.27 -16.80
N PRO A 32 8.91 -8.45 -16.96
CA PRO A 32 8.23 -7.68 -15.91
C PRO A 32 7.32 -8.54 -15.04
N PHE A 33 7.32 -8.30 -13.73
CA PHE A 33 6.37 -8.92 -12.81
C PHE A 33 5.31 -7.90 -12.38
N PRO A 34 4.00 -8.24 -12.43
CA PRO A 34 2.95 -7.39 -11.86
C PRO A 34 3.21 -7.11 -10.38
N SER A 35 3.17 -5.84 -10.01
CA SER A 35 3.53 -5.38 -8.67
C SER A 35 2.86 -4.04 -8.30
N GLY A 36 3.32 -3.45 -7.20
CA GLY A 36 2.74 -2.30 -6.53
C GLY A 36 2.15 -2.74 -5.20
N ALA A 37 2.60 -2.15 -4.09
CA ALA A 37 2.18 -2.63 -2.77
C ALA A 37 0.65 -2.64 -2.59
N PRO A 38 -0.12 -1.59 -2.95
CA PRO A 38 -1.58 -1.65 -2.88
C PRO A 38 -2.19 -2.64 -3.89
N ALA A 39 -1.58 -2.83 -5.07
CA ALA A 39 -2.05 -3.81 -6.06
C ALA A 39 -1.85 -5.25 -5.55
N ILE A 40 -0.71 -5.55 -4.91
CA ILE A 40 -0.46 -6.85 -4.28
C ILE A 40 -1.45 -7.11 -3.13
N PHE A 41 -1.70 -6.10 -2.30
CA PHE A 41 -2.67 -6.22 -1.20
C PHE A 41 -4.06 -6.57 -1.72
N ILE A 42 -4.56 -5.81 -2.70
CA ILE A 42 -5.94 -6.00 -3.19
C ILE A 42 -6.10 -7.29 -3.98
N ASP A 43 -5.07 -7.70 -4.73
CA ASP A 43 -4.98 -8.98 -5.42
C ASP A 43 -5.07 -10.15 -4.43
N GLN A 44 -4.29 -10.08 -3.34
CA GLN A 44 -4.33 -11.11 -2.29
C GLN A 44 -5.68 -11.15 -1.58
N ALA A 45 -6.29 -10.00 -1.29
CA ALA A 45 -7.61 -9.93 -0.69
C ALA A 45 -8.68 -10.57 -1.59
N ALA A 46 -8.59 -10.38 -2.92
CA ALA A 46 -9.46 -11.04 -3.88
C ALA A 46 -9.29 -12.57 -3.87
N LYS A 47 -8.03 -13.06 -3.89
CA LYS A 47 -7.72 -14.50 -3.80
C LYS A 47 -8.23 -15.15 -2.51
N MET A 48 -8.36 -14.38 -1.45
CA MET A 48 -8.98 -14.82 -0.19
C MET A 48 -10.51 -14.78 -0.22
N GLY A 49 -11.12 -14.44 -1.36
CA GLY A 49 -12.58 -14.40 -1.56
C GLY A 49 -13.23 -13.06 -1.28
N GLY A 50 -12.43 -11.98 -1.10
CA GLY A 50 -12.95 -10.63 -0.91
C GLY A 50 -13.56 -10.04 -2.19
N GLU A 51 -14.62 -9.25 -2.06
CA GLU A 51 -15.15 -8.40 -3.14
C GLU A 51 -14.31 -7.11 -3.19
N THR A 52 -13.30 -7.08 -4.06
CA THR A 52 -12.23 -6.08 -4.05
C THR A 52 -12.27 -5.13 -5.23
N GLY A 53 -11.70 -3.92 -5.06
CA GLY A 53 -11.58 -2.94 -6.12
C GLY A 53 -10.34 -2.06 -5.98
N MET A 54 -9.80 -1.66 -7.13
CA MET A 54 -8.59 -0.84 -7.23
C MET A 54 -8.88 0.47 -7.93
N ILE A 55 -8.42 1.58 -7.33
CA ILE A 55 -8.40 2.91 -7.95
C ILE A 55 -6.95 3.26 -8.25
N SER A 56 -6.65 3.48 -9.53
CA SER A 56 -5.29 3.79 -9.99
C SER A 56 -5.31 4.48 -11.37
N VAL A 57 -4.12 4.83 -11.86
CA VAL A 57 -3.90 5.20 -13.26
C VAL A 57 -2.69 4.42 -13.77
N ILE A 58 -2.84 3.77 -14.91
CA ILE A 58 -1.78 3.05 -15.62
C ILE A 58 -1.55 3.67 -17.00
N GLY A 59 -0.42 3.40 -17.62
CA GLY A 59 -0.17 3.77 -19.00
C GLY A 59 -0.95 2.93 -20.00
N ASN A 60 -1.11 3.44 -21.21
CA ASN A 60 -1.59 2.65 -22.35
C ASN A 60 -0.43 1.83 -22.94
N ASP A 61 0.14 0.95 -22.14
CA ASP A 61 1.31 0.14 -22.46
C ASP A 61 1.17 -1.31 -21.95
N ASP A 62 2.08 -2.20 -22.36
CA ASP A 62 2.05 -3.61 -21.98
C ASP A 62 2.24 -3.83 -20.48
N PHE A 63 2.92 -2.91 -19.78
CA PHE A 63 3.10 -2.99 -18.32
C PHE A 63 1.80 -2.68 -17.57
N GLY A 64 0.99 -1.75 -18.07
CA GLY A 64 -0.36 -1.52 -17.58
C GLY A 64 -1.26 -2.72 -17.82
N GLN A 65 -1.19 -3.28 -19.03
CA GLN A 65 -2.02 -4.42 -19.42
C GLN A 65 -1.73 -5.68 -18.60
N ILE A 66 -0.47 -6.06 -18.40
CA ILE A 66 -0.12 -7.27 -17.61
C ILE A 66 -0.63 -7.17 -16.17
N ASN A 67 -0.56 -5.98 -15.56
CA ASN A 67 -1.09 -5.74 -14.22
C ASN A 67 -2.63 -5.84 -14.19
N LYS A 68 -3.29 -5.13 -15.12
CA LYS A 68 -4.76 -5.12 -15.19
C LYS A 68 -5.32 -6.51 -15.42
N LEU A 69 -4.77 -7.25 -16.39
CA LEU A 69 -5.20 -8.63 -16.68
C LEU A 69 -5.00 -9.56 -15.48
N ARG A 70 -3.91 -9.40 -14.72
CA ARG A 70 -3.71 -10.17 -13.51
C ARG A 70 -4.78 -9.87 -12.47
N LEU A 71 -5.01 -8.58 -12.15
CA LEU A 71 -6.01 -8.17 -11.17
C LEU A 71 -7.42 -8.67 -11.56
N GLU A 72 -7.80 -8.54 -12.82
CA GLU A 72 -9.09 -9.05 -13.36
C GLU A 72 -9.21 -10.57 -13.24
N LYS A 73 -8.14 -11.30 -13.59
CA LYS A 73 -8.10 -12.77 -13.48
C LYS A 73 -8.32 -13.24 -12.04
N ASP A 74 -7.78 -12.51 -11.08
CA ASP A 74 -7.85 -12.85 -9.66
C ASP A 74 -9.11 -12.27 -8.97
N GLY A 75 -9.99 -11.59 -9.75
CA GLY A 75 -11.33 -11.15 -9.31
C GLY A 75 -11.40 -9.73 -8.75
N VAL A 76 -10.38 -8.92 -8.95
CA VAL A 76 -10.40 -7.49 -8.56
C VAL A 76 -11.21 -6.68 -9.57
N ASP A 77 -12.12 -5.83 -9.09
CA ASP A 77 -12.79 -4.83 -9.93
C ASP A 77 -11.79 -3.74 -10.35
N THR A 78 -11.47 -3.70 -11.64
CA THR A 78 -10.52 -2.76 -12.25
C THR A 78 -11.21 -1.58 -12.95
N SER A 79 -12.53 -1.43 -12.80
CA SER A 79 -13.32 -0.39 -13.47
C SER A 79 -12.89 1.04 -13.15
N GLN A 80 -12.16 1.23 -12.04
CA GLN A 80 -11.60 2.52 -11.61
C GLN A 80 -10.07 2.61 -11.84
N ILE A 81 -9.51 1.71 -12.63
CA ILE A 81 -8.14 1.86 -13.15
C ILE A 81 -8.23 2.64 -14.47
N LEU A 82 -7.86 3.92 -14.39
CA LEU A 82 -7.84 4.81 -15.55
C LEU A 82 -6.62 4.53 -16.42
N ILE A 83 -6.70 4.85 -17.70
CA ILE A 83 -5.61 4.67 -18.67
C ILE A 83 -5.12 6.05 -19.12
N SER A 84 -3.86 6.37 -18.82
CA SER A 84 -3.19 7.55 -19.32
C SER A 84 -2.88 7.39 -20.81
N LYS A 85 -3.04 8.50 -21.55
CA LYS A 85 -2.64 8.56 -22.98
C LYS A 85 -1.19 9.01 -23.17
N ASP A 86 -0.66 9.73 -22.17
CA ASP A 86 0.58 10.48 -22.30
C ASP A 86 1.72 9.96 -21.40
N LYS A 87 1.39 9.14 -20.41
CA LYS A 87 2.33 8.63 -19.41
C LYS A 87 2.40 7.12 -19.44
N THR A 88 3.57 6.58 -19.11
CA THR A 88 3.78 5.13 -19.00
C THR A 88 3.44 4.61 -17.62
N THR A 89 3.18 3.31 -17.53
CA THR A 89 3.05 2.61 -16.25
C THR A 89 4.36 2.68 -15.46
N ALA A 90 4.29 2.80 -14.15
CA ALA A 90 5.44 2.84 -13.28
C ALA A 90 6.26 1.54 -13.32
N ILE A 91 7.57 1.68 -13.12
CA ILE A 91 8.50 0.56 -13.02
C ILE A 91 9.30 0.68 -11.71
N ALA A 92 9.50 -0.44 -11.05
CA ALA A 92 10.45 -0.61 -9.97
C ALA A 92 11.56 -1.58 -10.41
N PHE A 93 12.78 -1.11 -10.52
CA PHE A 93 13.94 -1.98 -10.61
C PHE A 93 14.37 -2.34 -9.20
N VAL A 94 14.62 -3.63 -8.93
CA VAL A 94 15.02 -4.10 -7.61
C VAL A 94 16.22 -5.05 -7.72
N VAL A 95 17.17 -4.89 -6.81
CA VAL A 95 18.28 -5.82 -6.60
C VAL A 95 18.31 -6.26 -5.12
N TYR A 96 18.57 -7.52 -4.90
CA TYR A 96 18.59 -8.14 -3.57
C TYR A 96 20.01 -8.34 -3.08
N LYS A 97 20.23 -8.10 -1.79
CA LYS A 97 21.50 -8.40 -1.08
C LYS A 97 21.41 -9.76 -0.36
N ASP A 98 22.54 -10.33 -0.03
CA ASP A 98 22.61 -11.56 0.78
C ASP A 98 22.02 -11.35 2.18
N SER A 99 22.09 -10.12 2.72
CA SER A 99 21.43 -9.73 3.97
C SER A 99 19.89 -9.79 3.93
N GLY A 100 19.29 -9.92 2.73
CA GLY A 100 17.85 -9.75 2.51
C GLY A 100 17.42 -8.31 2.24
N ASP A 101 18.34 -7.35 2.34
CA ASP A 101 18.08 -5.96 1.97
C ASP A 101 17.88 -5.81 0.47
N ARG A 102 17.26 -4.71 0.07
CA ARG A 102 16.93 -4.41 -1.32
C ARG A 102 17.27 -2.97 -1.65
N ASP A 103 17.85 -2.77 -2.83
CA ASP A 103 17.98 -1.45 -3.42
C ASP A 103 16.99 -1.32 -4.59
N PHE A 104 16.44 -0.11 -4.76
CA PHE A 104 15.41 0.15 -5.77
C PHE A 104 15.73 1.39 -6.59
N ILE A 105 15.29 1.37 -7.86
CA ILE A 105 15.09 2.55 -8.69
C ILE A 105 13.63 2.57 -9.11
N PHE A 106 12.92 3.66 -8.80
CA PHE A 106 11.50 3.83 -9.15
C PHE A 106 11.31 4.92 -10.20
N THR A 107 10.41 4.66 -11.15
CA THR A 107 9.95 5.67 -12.13
C THR A 107 8.59 6.28 -11.74
N ILE A 108 8.09 6.01 -10.55
CA ILE A 108 6.72 6.35 -10.12
C ILE A 108 6.42 7.86 -10.20
N LYS A 109 7.41 8.72 -9.96
CA LYS A 109 7.22 10.18 -9.94
C LYS A 109 6.89 10.79 -11.30
N ASP A 110 7.18 10.07 -12.39
CA ASP A 110 6.94 10.50 -13.77
C ASP A 110 5.96 9.57 -14.50
N SER A 111 5.37 8.61 -13.80
CA SER A 111 4.45 7.62 -14.35
C SER A 111 3.02 8.14 -14.49
N ALA A 112 2.17 7.32 -15.10
CA ALA A 112 0.75 7.58 -15.26
C ALA A 112 0.01 7.88 -13.93
N LEU A 113 0.48 7.32 -12.82
CA LEU A 113 -0.16 7.51 -11.51
C LEU A 113 -0.22 8.98 -11.06
N ILE A 114 0.71 9.84 -11.52
CA ILE A 114 0.67 11.27 -11.17
C ILE A 114 -0.54 12.00 -11.73
N GLU A 115 -1.24 11.41 -12.70
CA GLU A 115 -2.47 11.97 -13.27
C GLU A 115 -3.71 11.67 -12.40
N LEU A 116 -3.59 10.81 -11.39
CA LEU A 116 -4.65 10.59 -10.43
C LEU A 116 -4.78 11.83 -9.53
N ASP A 117 -5.97 12.38 -9.48
CA ASP A 117 -6.35 13.45 -8.56
C ASP A 117 -7.70 13.15 -7.91
N TYR A 118 -8.01 13.89 -6.84
CA TYR A 118 -9.23 13.63 -6.07
C TYR A 118 -10.52 13.81 -6.88
N SER A 119 -10.53 14.70 -7.88
CA SER A 119 -11.72 14.95 -8.73
C SER A 119 -12.05 13.78 -9.65
N LYS A 120 -11.07 12.96 -10.00
CA LYS A 120 -11.24 11.77 -10.84
C LYS A 120 -11.78 10.56 -10.08
N ILE A 121 -11.81 10.61 -8.75
CA ILE A 121 -12.30 9.51 -7.93
C ILE A 121 -13.83 9.52 -7.90
N ASN A 122 -14.43 8.46 -8.45
CA ASN A 122 -15.87 8.27 -8.44
C ASN A 122 -16.37 7.90 -7.03
N LYS A 123 -17.09 8.80 -6.38
CA LYS A 123 -17.61 8.60 -5.01
C LYS A 123 -18.67 7.50 -4.92
N ASP A 124 -19.42 7.24 -6.00
CA ASP A 124 -20.41 6.17 -6.03
C ASP A 124 -19.77 4.77 -5.98
N TYR A 125 -18.49 4.67 -6.32
CA TYR A 125 -17.72 3.42 -6.22
C TYR A 125 -17.62 2.90 -4.78
N PHE A 126 -17.71 3.80 -3.79
CA PHE A 126 -17.65 3.46 -2.36
C PHE A 126 -19.01 3.05 -1.76
N LYS A 127 -20.09 2.99 -2.54
CA LYS A 127 -21.45 2.77 -2.01
C LYS A 127 -21.59 1.50 -1.16
N ASN A 128 -20.88 0.42 -1.53
CA ASN A 128 -20.89 -0.85 -0.79
C ASN A 128 -19.57 -1.12 -0.06
N CYS A 129 -18.68 -0.13 -0.01
CA CYS A 129 -17.38 -0.28 0.62
C CYS A 129 -17.55 -0.43 2.14
N GLU A 130 -16.94 -1.46 2.68
CA GLU A 130 -16.87 -1.72 4.12
C GLU A 130 -15.49 -1.35 4.67
N TYR A 131 -14.44 -1.59 3.86
CA TYR A 131 -13.03 -1.36 4.23
C TYR A 131 -12.29 -0.61 3.13
N PHE A 132 -11.59 0.42 3.53
CA PHE A 132 -10.68 1.14 2.65
C PHE A 132 -9.24 0.94 3.14
N HIS A 133 -8.38 0.37 2.30
CA HIS A 133 -6.99 0.13 2.64
C HIS A 133 -6.08 1.25 2.14
N ILE A 134 -5.25 1.76 3.03
CA ILE A 134 -4.23 2.77 2.73
C ILE A 134 -2.85 2.12 2.88
N MET A 135 -2.06 2.19 1.81
CA MET A 135 -0.66 1.81 1.80
C MET A 135 0.20 3.07 1.90
N GLY A 136 1.00 3.21 2.96
CA GLY A 136 1.73 4.45 3.22
C GLY A 136 2.77 4.78 2.14
N CYS A 137 3.39 3.78 1.50
CA CYS A 137 4.31 4.01 0.39
C CYS A 137 3.67 4.65 -0.84
N SER A 138 2.34 4.64 -0.96
CA SER A 138 1.62 5.33 -2.02
C SER A 138 1.56 6.85 -1.83
N ILE A 139 1.99 7.37 -0.67
CA ILE A 139 1.99 8.80 -0.35
C ILE A 139 3.34 9.41 -0.76
N PHE A 140 3.58 9.60 -2.04
CA PHE A 140 4.88 10.03 -2.57
C PHE A 140 4.87 11.43 -3.21
N ASN A 141 3.71 12.08 -3.35
CA ASN A 141 3.56 13.42 -3.93
C ASN A 141 2.37 14.18 -3.36
N ASP A 142 2.27 15.47 -3.70
CA ASP A 142 1.20 16.36 -3.20
C ASP A 142 -0.21 15.90 -3.67
N ASN A 143 -0.35 15.30 -4.85
CA ASN A 143 -1.66 14.77 -5.31
C ASN A 143 -2.14 13.64 -4.42
N MET A 144 -1.27 12.70 -4.05
CA MET A 144 -1.63 11.61 -3.15
C MET A 144 -1.92 12.13 -1.74
N ILE A 145 -1.21 13.17 -1.28
CA ILE A 145 -1.54 13.84 -0.02
C ILE A 145 -2.95 14.44 -0.08
N GLU A 146 -3.31 15.15 -1.15
CA GLU A 146 -4.62 15.73 -1.35
C GLU A 146 -5.72 14.64 -1.40
N ILE A 147 -5.48 13.56 -2.15
CA ILE A 147 -6.42 12.44 -2.27
C ILE A 147 -6.74 11.86 -0.89
N PHE A 148 -5.73 11.46 -0.11
CA PHE A 148 -5.98 10.84 1.19
C PHE A 148 -6.54 11.84 2.21
N SER A 149 -6.08 13.10 2.20
CA SER A 149 -6.62 14.14 3.08
C SER A 149 -8.12 14.39 2.88
N ASN A 150 -8.61 14.24 1.65
CA ASN A 150 -10.03 14.39 1.34
C ASN A 150 -10.81 13.09 1.48
N LEU A 151 -10.18 11.92 1.20
CA LEU A 151 -10.86 10.62 1.33
C LEU A 151 -11.12 10.25 2.79
N ILE A 152 -10.18 10.46 3.70
CA ILE A 152 -10.34 10.06 5.11
C ILE A 152 -11.65 10.60 5.71
N PRO A 153 -11.92 11.92 5.72
CA PRO A 153 -13.17 12.43 6.27
C PRO A 153 -14.41 11.94 5.51
N PHE A 154 -14.32 11.76 4.20
CA PHE A 154 -15.39 11.18 3.40
C PHE A 154 -15.71 9.75 3.84
N LEU A 155 -14.68 8.89 3.95
CA LEU A 155 -14.83 7.48 4.35
C LEU A 155 -15.43 7.36 5.76
N LYS A 156 -14.91 8.12 6.72
CA LYS A 156 -15.42 8.15 8.10
C LYS A 156 -16.88 8.62 8.13
N SER A 157 -17.26 9.62 7.31
CA SER A 157 -18.67 10.09 7.21
C SER A 157 -19.64 9.02 6.69
N LYS A 158 -19.11 8.01 5.99
CA LYS A 158 -19.88 6.86 5.47
C LYS A 158 -19.81 5.62 6.37
N GLY A 159 -19.08 5.68 7.48
CA GLY A 159 -18.86 4.54 8.36
C GLY A 159 -17.95 3.46 7.77
N ILE A 160 -17.17 3.80 6.74
CA ILE A 160 -16.20 2.89 6.11
C ILE A 160 -14.98 2.79 7.02
N LYS A 161 -14.59 1.56 7.35
CA LYS A 161 -13.41 1.27 8.18
C LYS A 161 -12.12 1.49 7.39
N ILE A 162 -11.13 2.09 8.03
CA ILE A 162 -9.81 2.36 7.44
C ILE A 162 -8.82 1.32 7.93
N SER A 163 -8.23 0.59 6.97
CA SER A 163 -7.08 -0.29 7.17
C SER A 163 -5.82 0.42 6.71
N PHE A 164 -4.78 0.44 7.54
CA PHE A 164 -3.53 1.15 7.27
C PHE A 164 -2.32 0.24 7.41
N ASP A 165 -1.55 0.08 6.33
CA ASP A 165 -0.20 -0.46 6.33
C ASP A 165 0.79 0.69 6.10
N PRO A 166 1.63 1.05 7.06
CA PRO A 166 2.58 2.14 6.89
C PRO A 166 3.51 1.92 5.69
N ASN A 167 4.14 0.77 5.62
CA ASN A 167 5.06 0.38 4.54
C ASN A 167 5.85 1.57 3.98
N PHE A 168 6.33 2.41 4.87
CA PHE A 168 7.02 3.63 4.49
C PHE A 168 8.54 3.47 4.58
N ARG A 169 9.21 4.28 3.80
CA ARG A 169 10.64 4.47 3.90
C ARG A 169 10.92 5.66 4.79
N LYS A 170 12.00 5.60 5.57
CA LYS A 170 12.39 6.68 6.50
C LYS A 170 12.47 8.04 5.81
N GLU A 171 12.89 8.06 4.56
CA GLU A 171 13.01 9.28 3.74
C GLU A 171 11.67 10.01 3.55
N PHE A 172 10.55 9.30 3.54
CA PHE A 172 9.22 9.94 3.42
C PHE A 172 8.84 10.71 4.69
N MET A 173 9.33 10.27 5.86
CA MET A 173 9.07 10.93 7.13
C MET A 173 9.84 12.26 7.28
N GLU A 174 10.80 12.55 6.42
CA GLU A 174 11.49 13.85 6.36
C GLU A 174 10.59 14.96 5.78
N ASN A 175 9.56 14.60 4.99
CA ASN A 175 8.58 15.55 4.48
C ASN A 175 7.48 15.80 5.54
N PRO A 176 7.39 17.03 6.10
CA PRO A 176 6.42 17.34 7.16
C PRO A 176 4.96 17.11 6.76
N LYS A 177 4.61 17.35 5.48
CA LYS A 177 3.24 17.12 4.97
C LYS A 177 2.89 15.62 4.99
N ILE A 178 3.83 14.77 4.55
CA ILE A 178 3.64 13.31 4.55
C ILE A 178 3.53 12.82 5.99
N LYS A 179 4.41 13.27 6.88
CA LYS A 179 4.37 12.90 8.31
C LYS A 179 3.03 13.28 8.94
N THR A 180 2.55 14.51 8.71
CA THR A 180 1.25 14.96 9.22
C THR A 180 0.10 14.08 8.71
N LEU A 181 0.11 13.75 7.42
CA LEU A 181 -0.92 12.89 6.84
C LEU A 181 -0.86 11.46 7.42
N ILE A 182 0.33 10.87 7.55
CA ILE A 182 0.51 9.53 8.14
C ILE A 182 -0.04 9.49 9.57
N MET A 183 0.23 10.51 10.38
CA MET A 183 -0.33 10.59 11.73
C MET A 183 -1.86 10.73 11.71
N ASN A 184 -2.40 11.54 10.80
CA ASN A 184 -3.85 11.65 10.62
C ASN A 184 -4.50 10.33 10.15
N ILE A 185 -3.83 9.57 9.27
CA ILE A 185 -4.29 8.23 8.86
C ILE A 185 -4.34 7.30 10.07
N LEU A 186 -3.28 7.26 10.87
CA LEU A 186 -3.19 6.41 12.06
C LEU A 186 -4.27 6.73 13.09
N GLU A 187 -4.54 8.03 13.33
CA GLU A 187 -5.61 8.49 14.23
C GLU A 187 -7.01 8.08 13.77
N ASN A 188 -7.20 7.82 12.49
CA ASN A 188 -8.47 7.40 11.89
C ASN A 188 -8.51 5.91 11.52
N ALA A 189 -7.43 5.15 11.76
CA ALA A 189 -7.35 3.75 11.41
C ALA A 189 -8.15 2.87 12.36
N ASP A 190 -8.95 1.97 11.80
CA ASP A 190 -9.64 0.91 12.51
C ASP A 190 -8.80 -0.38 12.55
N ILE A 191 -7.98 -0.59 11.51
CA ILE A 191 -7.04 -1.72 11.37
C ILE A 191 -5.65 -1.17 11.07
N PHE A 192 -4.63 -1.62 11.80
CA PHE A 192 -3.26 -1.16 11.65
C PHE A 192 -2.30 -2.35 11.45
N LEU A 193 -1.49 -2.30 10.38
CA LEU A 193 -0.65 -3.41 9.92
C LEU A 193 0.85 -3.03 9.90
N PRO A 194 1.45 -2.63 11.02
CA PRO A 194 2.84 -2.19 11.05
C PRO A 194 3.83 -3.35 11.07
N GLY A 195 5.08 -3.07 10.64
CA GLY A 195 6.25 -3.80 11.12
C GLY A 195 6.60 -3.41 12.57
N GLU A 196 7.45 -4.18 13.24
CA GLU A 196 7.85 -3.92 14.63
C GLU A 196 8.43 -2.51 14.82
N GLN A 197 9.34 -2.10 13.94
CA GLN A 197 9.96 -0.79 14.02
C GLN A 197 8.99 0.33 13.65
N GLU A 198 8.12 0.12 12.63
CA GLU A 198 7.09 1.08 12.23
C GLU A 198 6.11 1.38 13.38
N LEU A 199 5.74 0.36 14.15
CA LEU A 199 4.89 0.52 15.33
C LEU A 199 5.51 1.48 16.35
N LEU A 200 6.78 1.28 16.68
CA LEU A 200 7.50 2.11 17.66
C LEU A 200 7.75 3.53 17.13
N ASP A 201 8.18 3.65 15.87
CA ASP A 201 8.48 4.93 15.24
C ASP A 201 7.22 5.83 15.14
N LEU A 202 6.04 5.24 14.85
CA LEU A 202 4.79 5.98 14.71
C LEU A 202 4.13 6.32 16.04
N THR A 203 4.28 5.48 17.06
CA THR A 203 3.72 5.76 18.39
C THR A 203 4.66 6.62 19.24
N GLY A 204 5.96 6.66 18.90
CA GLY A 204 6.99 7.31 19.72
C GLY A 204 7.27 6.58 21.04
N LEU A 205 6.79 5.36 21.19
CA LEU A 205 6.97 4.52 22.39
C LEU A 205 8.10 3.50 22.17
N THR A 206 8.68 3.04 23.24
CA THR A 206 9.83 2.10 23.24
C THR A 206 9.42 0.65 23.51
N SER A 207 8.19 0.44 23.96
CA SER A 207 7.61 -0.87 24.28
C SER A 207 6.48 -1.18 23.32
N GLU A 208 6.50 -2.38 22.70
CA GLU A 208 5.41 -2.86 21.86
C GLU A 208 4.10 -2.95 22.65
N GLU A 209 4.14 -3.46 23.87
CA GLU A 209 2.96 -3.61 24.71
C GLU A 209 2.29 -2.26 25.01
N ASP A 210 3.07 -1.23 25.32
CA ASP A 210 2.55 0.11 25.57
C ASP A 210 2.01 0.74 24.28
N ALA A 211 2.69 0.54 23.15
CA ALA A 211 2.24 1.00 21.84
C ALA A 211 0.89 0.37 21.44
N ILE A 212 0.72 -0.92 21.64
CA ILE A 212 -0.55 -1.63 21.38
C ILE A 212 -1.66 -1.08 22.27
N LYS A 213 -1.42 -0.94 23.58
CA LYS A 213 -2.40 -0.38 24.53
C LYS A 213 -2.80 1.06 24.17
N ASP A 214 -1.85 1.89 23.82
CA ASP A 214 -2.09 3.27 23.41
C ASP A 214 -2.99 3.33 22.17
N LEU A 215 -2.66 2.58 21.11
CA LEU A 215 -3.45 2.53 19.88
C LEU A 215 -4.86 1.98 20.10
N GLN A 216 -5.00 0.91 20.88
CA GLN A 216 -6.32 0.35 21.22
C GLN A 216 -7.16 1.34 22.04
N SER A 217 -6.55 2.10 22.95
CA SER A 217 -7.24 3.14 23.72
C SER A 217 -7.73 4.30 22.83
N LYS A 218 -7.09 4.52 21.67
CA LYS A 218 -7.45 5.50 20.64
C LYS A 218 -8.46 4.97 19.61
N GLY A 219 -8.86 3.71 19.71
CA GLY A 219 -9.93 3.14 18.88
C GLY A 219 -9.46 2.22 17.75
N VAL A 220 -8.17 1.90 17.65
CA VAL A 220 -7.70 0.89 16.68
C VAL A 220 -8.18 -0.49 17.14
N GLU A 221 -9.08 -1.10 16.38
CA GLU A 221 -9.71 -2.37 16.75
C GLU A 221 -8.79 -3.57 16.55
N ILE A 222 -8.07 -3.58 15.42
CA ILE A 222 -7.22 -4.70 15.00
C ILE A 222 -5.82 -4.18 14.72
N ILE A 223 -4.80 -4.79 15.33
CA ILE A 223 -3.40 -4.49 15.06
C ILE A 223 -2.70 -5.80 14.68
N VAL A 224 -2.02 -5.82 13.53
CA VAL A 224 -1.21 -6.96 13.09
C VAL A 224 0.24 -6.52 12.95
N VAL A 225 1.07 -6.89 13.90
CA VAL A 225 2.51 -6.60 13.86
C VAL A 225 3.22 -7.61 12.98
N LYS A 226 3.78 -7.16 11.85
CA LYS A 226 4.52 -7.99 10.90
C LYS A 226 5.94 -8.24 11.42
N ARG A 227 6.40 -9.51 11.40
CA ARG A 227 7.69 -9.93 11.99
C ARG A 227 8.63 -10.63 10.98
N GLY A 228 8.38 -10.44 9.68
CA GLY A 228 9.16 -11.08 8.61
C GLY A 228 9.12 -12.59 8.71
N SER A 229 10.29 -13.25 8.73
CA SER A 229 10.42 -14.71 8.82
C SER A 229 9.89 -15.32 10.12
N ARG A 230 9.55 -14.49 11.11
CA ARG A 230 8.92 -14.94 12.37
C ARG A 230 7.38 -14.88 12.31
N GLY A 231 6.79 -14.56 11.17
CA GLY A 231 5.36 -14.48 10.99
C GLY A 231 4.75 -13.14 11.40
N ALA A 232 3.67 -13.15 12.16
CA ALA A 232 2.95 -11.97 12.61
C ALA A 232 2.27 -12.18 13.97
N THR A 233 1.98 -11.10 14.68
CA THR A 233 1.17 -11.12 15.89
C THR A 233 -0.09 -10.29 15.69
N LEU A 234 -1.24 -10.90 15.87
CA LEU A 234 -2.56 -10.27 15.85
C LEU A 234 -2.97 -9.85 17.26
N TYR A 235 -3.35 -8.60 17.42
CA TYR A 235 -4.02 -8.05 18.60
C TYR A 235 -5.44 -7.61 18.24
N ASN A 236 -6.44 -8.23 18.87
CA ASN A 236 -7.85 -7.92 18.65
C ASN A 236 -8.64 -8.16 19.93
N ASN A 237 -9.44 -7.18 20.38
CA ASN A 237 -10.29 -7.26 21.57
C ASN A 237 -9.55 -7.74 22.84
N GLY A 238 -8.34 -7.24 23.06
CA GLY A 238 -7.51 -7.63 24.21
C GLY A 238 -6.89 -9.04 24.10
N GLN A 239 -7.12 -9.75 23.00
CA GLN A 239 -6.50 -11.04 22.72
C GLN A 239 -5.24 -10.86 21.86
N ARG A 240 -4.24 -11.68 22.13
CA ARG A 240 -3.00 -11.79 21.34
C ARG A 240 -2.93 -13.19 20.71
N ASN A 241 -2.68 -13.25 19.41
CA ASN A 241 -2.48 -14.48 18.67
C ASN A 241 -1.21 -14.38 17.83
N ASP A 242 -0.24 -15.25 18.07
CA ASP A 242 0.98 -15.34 17.27
C ASP A 242 0.76 -16.32 16.12
N ILE A 243 1.14 -15.92 14.91
CA ILE A 243 0.96 -16.65 13.65
C ILE A 243 2.35 -16.86 13.05
N GLU A 244 2.74 -18.11 12.85
CA GLU A 244 4.02 -18.47 12.26
C GLU A 244 4.07 -18.10 10.77
N ALA A 245 5.27 -17.83 10.25
CA ALA A 245 5.48 -17.65 8.81
C ALA A 245 5.33 -19.00 8.09
N VAL A 246 4.79 -18.93 6.87
CA VAL A 246 4.62 -20.07 5.97
C VAL A 246 5.85 -20.24 5.09
#